data_eaa401f6807714776b0e4e3c1d4ae270
#
_entry.id   eaa401f6807714776b0e4e3c1d4ae270
#
_cell.length_a   1.000
_cell.length_b   1.000
_cell.length_c   1.000
_cell.angle_alpha   90.00
_cell.angle_beta   90.00
_cell.angle_gamma   90.00
#
_symmetry.space_group_name_H-M   'P 1'
#
loop_
_entity.id
_entity.type
_entity.pdbx_description
1 polymer ?
#
loop_
_entity_poly.entity_id
_entity_poly.type
_entity_poly.pdbx_seq_one_letter_code
_entity_poly.pdbx_strand_id
1 'polypeptide(L)'
;MYKRQLENRLIRENPEYGMENRRLLEKIDYQNGTVTIGEKTYALRDKSFPTIDPAHPDELTEKEAEVLDKLIFAFRNSEKLQAHVDFLLKKGSLYRVYNGNLLYHGCMPMNEDGTLKEVQVDGKKYKGKALYDILEHNVRRAFVSRDPKKREQGRNTLWYLWTAPNSPLYGRDKMTTFERYFLAEKETWTEVKNAYYRLIEKEETADRILQEFGLAGENVHIINGHVPVHQSAGESPVKCGGKVLI
;
A
#
# COMPACT_ATOMS: atom_id res chain seq x y z
N MET A 1 2.94 16.29 7.47
CA MET A 1 3.68 16.25 8.75
C MET A 1 4.06 14.83 9.15
N TYR A 2 3.16 13.98 9.64
CA TYR A 2 3.46 12.58 10.01
C TYR A 2 4.11 11.75 8.88
N LYS A 3 3.61 11.84 7.65
CA LYS A 3 4.21 11.22 6.46
C LYS A 3 5.66 11.66 6.23
N ARG A 4 5.96 12.95 6.43
CA ARG A 4 7.29 13.50 6.19
C ARG A 4 8.36 12.79 7.00
N GLN A 5 8.16 12.65 8.29
CA GLN A 5 9.15 12.05 9.19
C GLN A 5 9.12 10.52 9.20
N LEU A 6 7.95 9.94 9.44
CA LEU A 6 7.83 8.49 9.57
C LEU A 6 8.03 7.78 8.22
N GLU A 7 7.41 8.29 7.16
CA GLU A 7 7.49 7.66 5.83
C GLU A 7 8.93 7.63 5.32
N ASN A 8 9.65 8.76 5.39
CA ASN A 8 11.04 8.80 4.95
C ASN A 8 11.94 7.87 5.77
N ARG A 9 11.72 7.77 7.09
CA ARG A 9 12.43 6.82 7.92
C ARG A 9 12.15 5.38 7.51
N LEU A 10 10.88 5.01 7.34
CA LEU A 10 10.48 3.66 6.95
C LEU A 10 11.02 3.27 5.58
N ILE A 11 11.06 4.20 4.62
CA ILE A 11 11.66 3.97 3.30
C ILE A 11 13.15 3.69 3.44
N ARG A 12 13.87 4.51 4.20
CA ARG A 12 15.33 4.32 4.43
C ARG A 12 15.67 3.00 5.13
N GLU A 13 14.85 2.62 6.11
CA GLU A 13 15.05 1.39 6.90
C GLU A 13 14.62 0.11 6.14
N ASN A 14 13.79 0.24 5.10
CA ASN A 14 13.25 -0.89 4.34
C ASN A 14 13.37 -0.65 2.81
N PRO A 15 14.60 -0.60 2.27
CA PRO A 15 14.83 -0.33 0.85
C PRO A 15 14.20 -1.40 -0.07
N GLU A 16 13.99 -2.61 0.43
CA GLU A 16 13.32 -3.70 -0.27
C GLU A 16 11.86 -3.41 -0.62
N TYR A 17 11.25 -2.39 0.00
CA TYR A 17 9.89 -1.97 -0.36
C TYR A 17 9.83 -1.21 -1.69
N GLY A 18 10.98 -0.76 -2.23
CA GLY A 18 11.05 -0.11 -3.53
C GLY A 18 10.34 1.24 -3.61
N MET A 19 10.45 2.06 -2.55
CA MET A 19 9.68 3.31 -2.40
C MET A 19 10.55 4.58 -2.40
N GLU A 20 11.82 4.49 -2.77
CA GLU A 20 12.78 5.60 -2.76
C GLU A 20 12.34 6.81 -3.62
N ASN A 21 11.57 6.55 -4.68
CA ASN A 21 11.04 7.59 -5.54
C ASN A 21 10.02 8.53 -4.84
N ARG A 22 9.51 8.15 -3.66
CA ARG A 22 8.53 8.92 -2.88
C ARG A 22 9.14 9.97 -1.95
N ARG A 23 10.47 9.98 -1.79
CA ARG A 23 11.19 10.95 -0.96
C ARG A 23 11.37 12.27 -1.72
N LEU A 24 10.24 12.92 -2.03
CA LEU A 24 10.22 14.08 -2.92
C LEU A 24 10.75 15.36 -2.26
N LEU A 25 10.60 15.52 -0.94
CA LEU A 25 11.08 16.72 -0.23
C LEU A 25 12.59 16.91 -0.34
N GLU A 26 13.36 15.81 -0.44
CA GLU A 26 14.80 15.85 -0.62
C GLU A 26 15.23 16.18 -2.07
N LYS A 27 14.27 16.15 -3.01
CA LYS A 27 14.48 16.41 -4.42
C LYS A 27 14.01 17.81 -4.84
N ILE A 28 13.57 18.62 -3.86
CA ILE A 28 13.17 20.01 -4.10
C ILE A 28 14.39 20.89 -4.09
N ASP A 29 14.54 21.69 -5.14
CA ASP A 29 15.36 22.90 -5.15
C ASP A 29 14.53 24.02 -4.55
N TYR A 30 14.73 24.29 -3.28
CA TYR A 30 13.98 25.31 -2.53
C TYR A 30 14.29 26.74 -2.98
N GLN A 31 15.45 26.99 -3.60
CA GLN A 31 15.82 28.33 -4.11
C GLN A 31 15.08 28.63 -5.40
N ASN A 32 15.09 27.67 -6.34
CA ASN A 32 14.44 27.83 -7.64
C ASN A 32 12.96 27.47 -7.61
N GLY A 33 12.49 26.77 -6.57
CA GLY A 33 11.12 26.30 -6.44
C GLY A 33 10.77 25.25 -7.48
N THR A 34 11.65 24.26 -7.62
CA THR A 34 11.48 23.13 -8.54
C THR A 34 11.66 21.80 -7.83
N VAL A 35 11.15 20.72 -8.42
CA VAL A 35 11.35 19.35 -7.91
C VAL A 35 11.73 18.41 -9.06
N THR A 36 12.67 17.52 -8.81
CA THR A 36 13.09 16.50 -9.79
C THR A 36 12.35 15.19 -9.54
N ILE A 37 11.62 14.70 -10.56
CA ILE A 37 10.92 13.41 -10.54
C ILE A 37 11.41 12.58 -11.72
N GLY A 38 12.05 11.45 -11.41
CA GLY A 38 12.78 10.69 -12.44
C GLY A 38 13.93 11.53 -13.01
N GLU A 39 13.93 11.74 -14.33
CA GLU A 39 14.93 12.53 -15.04
C GLU A 39 14.48 13.97 -15.37
N LYS A 40 13.24 14.33 -15.02
CA LYS A 40 12.64 15.62 -15.34
C LYS A 40 12.53 16.52 -14.12
N THR A 41 12.68 17.82 -14.35
CA THR A 41 12.51 18.86 -13.33
C THR A 41 11.24 19.66 -13.63
N TYR A 42 10.41 19.86 -12.62
CA TYR A 42 9.11 20.51 -12.69
C TYR A 42 9.07 21.73 -11.77
N ALA A 43 8.39 22.80 -12.21
CA ALA A 43 8.17 23.97 -11.38
C ALA A 43 7.06 23.72 -10.34
N LEU A 44 7.30 24.14 -9.11
CA LEU A 44 6.30 24.07 -8.05
C LEU A 44 5.28 25.21 -8.18
N ARG A 45 3.98 24.89 -8.09
CA ARG A 45 2.89 25.87 -8.03
C ARG A 45 2.92 26.71 -6.76
N ASP A 46 3.24 26.06 -5.66
CA ASP A 46 3.43 26.68 -4.35
C ASP A 46 4.86 26.41 -3.88
N LYS A 47 5.58 27.46 -3.62
CA LYS A 47 6.99 27.45 -3.20
C LYS A 47 7.14 27.73 -1.71
N SER A 48 6.03 27.87 -0.99
CA SER A 48 6.03 28.21 0.43
C SER A 48 6.14 26.95 1.29
N PHE A 49 7.30 26.78 1.89
CA PHE A 49 7.58 25.69 2.84
C PHE A 49 8.07 26.26 4.18
N PRO A 50 7.22 26.99 4.93
CA PRO A 50 7.67 27.83 6.07
C PRO A 50 8.20 27.01 7.25
N THR A 51 7.96 25.70 7.30
CA THR A 51 8.39 24.81 8.40
C THR A 51 9.42 23.79 7.96
N ILE A 52 9.91 23.88 6.72
CA ILE A 52 10.91 22.94 6.21
C ILE A 52 12.29 23.57 6.26
N ASP A 53 13.23 22.88 6.91
CA ASP A 53 14.65 23.13 6.76
C ASP A 53 15.13 22.37 5.51
N PRO A 54 15.64 23.07 4.47
CA PRO A 54 16.16 22.40 3.28
C PRO A 54 17.29 21.40 3.52
N ALA A 55 18.08 21.59 4.59
CA ALA A 55 19.15 20.66 4.98
C ALA A 55 18.60 19.36 5.61
N HIS A 56 17.44 19.49 6.27
CA HIS A 56 16.76 18.39 6.99
C HIS A 56 15.25 18.37 6.68
N PRO A 57 14.84 18.15 5.43
CA PRO A 57 13.46 18.40 4.99
C PRO A 57 12.41 17.49 5.60
N ASP A 58 12.80 16.37 6.17
CA ASP A 58 11.94 15.43 6.88
C ASP A 58 11.86 15.65 8.40
N GLU A 59 12.64 16.58 8.96
CA GLU A 59 12.57 16.92 10.38
C GLU A 59 11.36 17.80 10.67
N LEU A 60 10.74 17.57 11.82
CA LEU A 60 9.61 18.36 12.31
C LEU A 60 10.12 19.49 13.18
N THR A 61 9.47 20.65 13.10
CA THR A 61 9.64 21.69 14.10
C THR A 61 9.06 21.22 15.45
N GLU A 62 9.48 21.85 16.55
CA GLU A 62 8.95 21.54 17.90
C GLU A 62 7.41 21.64 17.94
N LYS A 63 6.82 22.68 17.33
CA LYS A 63 5.36 22.85 17.26
C LYS A 63 4.68 21.74 16.47
N GLU A 64 5.27 21.30 15.36
CA GLU A 64 4.73 20.17 14.58
C GLU A 64 4.83 18.85 15.37
N ALA A 65 5.93 18.64 16.07
CA ALA A 65 6.10 17.47 16.93
C ALA A 65 5.07 17.46 18.07
N GLU A 66 4.85 18.59 18.74
CA GLU A 66 3.83 18.73 19.78
C GLU A 66 2.41 18.38 19.27
N VAL A 67 2.04 18.91 18.09
CA VAL A 67 0.74 18.59 17.47
C VAL A 67 0.65 17.09 17.14
N LEU A 68 1.72 16.50 16.62
CA LEU A 68 1.76 15.08 16.32
C LEU A 68 1.60 14.22 17.58
N ASP A 69 2.27 14.57 18.66
CA ASP A 69 2.16 13.88 19.95
C ASP A 69 0.73 13.92 20.51
N LYS A 70 0.07 15.07 20.42
CA LYS A 70 -1.35 15.22 20.80
C LYS A 70 -2.26 14.30 19.94
N LEU A 71 -2.02 14.23 18.65
CA LEU A 71 -2.76 13.33 17.75
C LEU A 71 -2.52 11.86 18.11
N ILE A 72 -1.26 11.46 18.30
CA ILE A 72 -0.89 10.09 18.70
C ILE A 72 -1.57 9.75 20.04
N PHE A 73 -1.53 10.66 21.01
CA PHE A 73 -2.21 10.46 22.30
C PHE A 73 -3.71 10.26 22.12
N ALA A 74 -4.39 11.12 21.33
CA ALA A 74 -5.82 11.02 21.10
C ALA A 74 -6.21 9.69 20.43
N PHE A 75 -5.46 9.25 19.42
CA PHE A 75 -5.70 7.97 18.75
C PHE A 75 -5.47 6.77 19.69
N ARG A 76 -4.40 6.79 20.48
CA ARG A 76 -4.08 5.71 21.42
C ARG A 76 -5.07 5.57 22.56
N ASN A 77 -5.70 6.66 22.99
CA ASN A 77 -6.63 6.69 24.10
C ASN A 77 -8.11 6.69 23.69
N SER A 78 -8.40 6.52 22.40
CA SER A 78 -9.76 6.39 21.88
C SER A 78 -10.26 4.95 22.11
N GLU A 79 -11.11 4.72 23.10
CA GLU A 79 -11.70 3.40 23.40
C GLU A 79 -12.42 2.81 22.18
N LYS A 80 -13.19 3.66 21.47
CA LYS A 80 -13.91 3.24 20.27
C LYS A 80 -12.96 2.76 19.17
N LEU A 81 -11.85 3.48 18.95
CA LEU A 81 -10.85 3.09 17.97
C LEU A 81 -10.16 1.79 18.37
N GLN A 82 -9.80 1.63 19.65
CA GLN A 82 -9.21 0.39 20.16
C GLN A 82 -10.16 -0.80 19.96
N ALA A 83 -11.46 -0.63 20.27
CA ALA A 83 -12.45 -1.69 20.06
C ALA A 83 -12.57 -2.07 18.56
N HIS A 84 -12.51 -1.10 17.64
CA HIS A 84 -12.52 -1.37 16.20
C HIS A 84 -11.25 -2.10 15.74
N VAL A 85 -10.08 -1.70 16.22
CA VAL A 85 -8.81 -2.37 15.90
C VAL A 85 -8.81 -3.80 16.43
N ASP A 86 -9.26 -4.00 17.67
CA ASP A 86 -9.41 -5.32 18.28
C ASP A 86 -10.34 -6.22 17.45
N PHE A 87 -11.49 -5.69 17.02
CA PHE A 87 -12.42 -6.42 16.18
C PHE A 87 -11.78 -6.80 14.83
N LEU A 88 -11.13 -5.84 14.18
CA LEU A 88 -10.45 -6.06 12.90
C LEU A 88 -9.38 -7.16 13.02
N LEU A 89 -8.56 -7.14 14.05
CA LEU A 89 -7.51 -8.12 14.26
C LEU A 89 -8.06 -9.50 14.69
N LYS A 90 -9.19 -9.55 15.38
CA LYS A 90 -9.81 -10.82 15.79
C LYS A 90 -10.63 -11.49 14.67
N LYS A 91 -11.28 -10.70 13.83
CA LYS A 91 -12.27 -11.18 12.85
C LYS A 91 -11.87 -10.93 11.40
N GLY A 92 -11.05 -9.92 11.12
CA GLY A 92 -10.56 -9.62 9.79
C GLY A 92 -9.45 -10.58 9.35
N SER A 93 -9.16 -10.58 8.06
CA SER A 93 -8.05 -11.30 7.43
C SER A 93 -7.69 -10.63 6.12
N LEU A 94 -6.46 -10.83 5.62
CA LEU A 94 -6.05 -10.35 4.30
C LEU A 94 -6.76 -11.11 3.17
N TYR A 95 -7.16 -12.35 3.42
CA TYR A 95 -8.00 -13.14 2.52
C TYR A 95 -8.86 -14.12 3.31
N ARG A 96 -9.87 -14.67 2.66
CA ARG A 96 -10.69 -15.75 3.19
C ARG A 96 -11.10 -16.70 2.07
N VAL A 97 -10.98 -18.00 2.35
CA VAL A 97 -11.61 -19.03 1.53
C VAL A 97 -12.90 -19.47 2.23
N TYR A 98 -14.01 -19.35 1.56
CA TYR A 98 -15.30 -19.75 2.10
C TYR A 98 -16.25 -20.18 0.98
N ASN A 99 -16.83 -21.36 1.12
CA ASN A 99 -17.83 -21.92 0.22
C ASN A 99 -17.41 -21.86 -1.28
N GLY A 100 -16.18 -22.31 -1.60
CA GLY A 100 -15.65 -22.25 -2.96
C GLY A 100 -15.17 -20.87 -3.42
N ASN A 101 -15.36 -19.83 -2.62
CA ASN A 101 -14.94 -18.48 -2.96
C ASN A 101 -13.63 -18.10 -2.28
N LEU A 102 -12.75 -17.45 -3.02
CA LEU A 102 -11.58 -16.75 -2.51
C LEU A 102 -11.88 -15.26 -2.43
N LEU A 103 -11.91 -14.72 -1.22
CA LEU A 103 -12.19 -13.31 -0.96
C LEU A 103 -10.90 -12.60 -0.54
N TYR A 104 -10.55 -11.47 -1.16
CA TYR A 104 -9.49 -10.58 -0.74
C TYR A 104 -9.77 -9.14 -1.21
N HIS A 105 -9.15 -8.16 -0.57
CA HIS A 105 -9.51 -6.76 -0.80
C HIS A 105 -9.00 -6.20 -2.13
N GLY A 106 -7.68 -6.27 -2.36
CA GLY A 106 -7.02 -5.52 -3.44
C GLY A 106 -6.52 -6.39 -4.58
N CYS A 107 -5.28 -6.81 -4.55
CA CYS A 107 -4.67 -7.55 -5.66
C CYS A 107 -3.76 -8.68 -5.19
N MET A 108 -3.62 -9.69 -6.03
CA MET A 108 -2.51 -10.64 -5.97
C MET A 108 -1.32 -10.04 -6.72
N PRO A 109 -0.21 -9.65 -6.05
CA PRO A 109 0.92 -9.05 -6.74
C PRO A 109 1.47 -9.96 -7.85
N MET A 110 1.57 -9.42 -9.07
CA MET A 110 1.99 -10.14 -10.27
C MET A 110 3.06 -9.39 -11.05
N ASN A 111 3.87 -10.13 -11.78
CA ASN A 111 4.76 -9.62 -12.82
C ASN A 111 3.97 -9.43 -14.13
N GLU A 112 4.54 -8.68 -15.07
CA GLU A 112 3.92 -8.40 -16.38
C GLU A 112 3.70 -9.68 -17.23
N ASP A 113 4.52 -10.73 -17.02
CA ASP A 113 4.40 -12.05 -17.66
C ASP A 113 3.32 -12.94 -17.03
N GLY A 114 2.60 -12.46 -16.02
CA GLY A 114 1.55 -13.19 -15.32
C GLY A 114 2.04 -14.17 -14.25
N THR A 115 3.32 -14.20 -13.94
CA THR A 115 3.83 -14.94 -12.78
C THR A 115 3.56 -14.20 -11.47
N LEU A 116 3.43 -14.92 -10.36
CA LEU A 116 3.26 -14.32 -9.04
C LEU A 116 4.54 -13.57 -8.64
N LYS A 117 4.37 -12.31 -8.21
CA LYS A 117 5.47 -11.44 -7.81
C LYS A 117 6.09 -11.93 -6.50
N GLU A 118 7.40 -12.12 -6.50
CA GLU A 118 8.15 -12.33 -5.27
C GLU A 118 8.36 -11.00 -4.53
N VAL A 119 8.05 -11.00 -3.24
CA VAL A 119 8.24 -9.87 -2.32
C VAL A 119 9.13 -10.32 -1.18
N GLN A 120 10.11 -9.50 -0.85
CA GLN A 120 10.98 -9.74 0.30
C GLN A 120 10.30 -9.26 1.58
N VAL A 121 10.19 -10.16 2.56
CA VAL A 121 9.66 -9.88 3.90
C VAL A 121 10.61 -10.52 4.90
N ASP A 122 11.16 -9.74 5.84
CA ASP A 122 12.08 -10.24 6.87
C ASP A 122 13.28 -11.03 6.29
N GLY A 123 13.84 -10.54 5.18
CA GLY A 123 15.00 -11.16 4.52
C GLY A 123 14.69 -12.41 3.69
N LYS A 124 13.44 -12.86 3.62
CA LYS A 124 12.99 -14.01 2.82
C LYS A 124 12.02 -13.57 1.73
N LYS A 125 11.98 -14.32 0.64
CA LYS A 125 11.08 -14.08 -0.49
C LYS A 125 9.79 -14.89 -0.34
N TYR A 126 8.67 -14.23 -0.55
CA TYR A 126 7.33 -14.81 -0.51
C TYR A 126 6.52 -14.36 -1.72
N LYS A 127 5.61 -15.19 -2.19
CA LYS A 127 4.65 -14.88 -3.26
C LYS A 127 3.33 -15.58 -3.00
N GLY A 128 2.29 -15.18 -3.72
CA GLY A 128 0.98 -15.83 -3.65
C GLY A 128 0.42 -15.90 -2.23
N LYS A 129 -0.17 -17.04 -1.89
CA LYS A 129 -0.75 -17.29 -0.56
C LYS A 129 0.26 -17.09 0.57
N ALA A 130 1.51 -17.56 0.39
CA ALA A 130 2.54 -17.44 1.41
C ALA A 130 2.89 -15.98 1.74
N LEU A 131 2.78 -15.06 0.75
CA LEU A 131 2.93 -13.62 0.99
C LEU A 131 1.81 -13.07 1.90
N TYR A 132 0.56 -13.44 1.62
CA TYR A 132 -0.57 -13.04 2.47
C TYR A 132 -0.41 -13.56 3.90
N ASP A 133 -0.06 -14.84 4.03
CA ASP A 133 0.10 -15.50 5.34
C ASP A 133 1.19 -14.84 6.19
N ILE A 134 2.36 -14.53 5.62
CA ILE A 134 3.45 -13.89 6.38
C ILE A 134 3.15 -12.44 6.76
N LEU A 135 2.51 -11.67 5.87
CA LEU A 135 2.13 -10.29 6.16
C LEU A 135 1.07 -10.25 7.28
N GLU A 136 0.04 -11.09 7.21
CA GLU A 136 -0.97 -11.20 8.28
C GLU A 136 -0.35 -11.68 9.59
N HIS A 137 0.53 -12.69 9.55
CA HIS A 137 1.23 -13.18 10.72
C HIS A 137 2.03 -12.08 11.42
N ASN A 138 2.78 -11.28 10.69
CA ASN A 138 3.60 -10.20 11.23
C ASN A 138 2.75 -9.14 11.95
N VAL A 139 1.63 -8.73 11.34
CA VAL A 139 0.70 -7.78 11.96
C VAL A 139 0.09 -8.35 13.24
N ARG A 140 -0.43 -9.57 13.22
CA ARG A 140 -1.06 -10.21 14.39
C ARG A 140 -0.06 -10.46 15.51
N ARG A 141 1.13 -10.95 15.18
CA ARG A 141 2.21 -11.17 16.14
C ARG A 141 2.62 -9.88 16.84
N ALA A 142 2.72 -8.78 16.10
CA ALA A 142 3.08 -7.49 16.69
C ALA A 142 2.02 -6.94 17.63
N PHE A 143 0.75 -7.18 17.33
CA PHE A 143 -0.35 -6.71 18.18
C PHE A 143 -0.35 -7.35 19.58
N VAL A 144 -0.04 -8.64 19.66
CA VAL A 144 0.01 -9.36 20.95
C VAL A 144 1.38 -9.35 21.63
N SER A 145 2.43 -8.99 20.92
CA SER A 145 3.81 -9.04 21.41
C SER A 145 4.14 -7.89 22.35
N ARG A 146 4.92 -8.19 23.40
CA ARG A 146 5.57 -7.18 24.26
C ARG A 146 6.98 -6.81 23.76
N ASP A 147 7.54 -7.58 22.83
CA ASP A 147 8.85 -7.35 22.25
C ASP A 147 8.82 -6.10 21.32
N PRO A 148 9.61 -5.05 21.63
CA PRO A 148 9.64 -3.83 20.82
C PRO A 148 9.98 -4.08 19.35
N LYS A 149 10.91 -4.99 19.04
CA LYS A 149 11.32 -5.31 17.67
C LYS A 149 10.16 -5.93 16.87
N LYS A 150 9.43 -6.86 17.47
CA LYS A 150 8.26 -7.48 16.82
C LYS A 150 7.14 -6.45 16.60
N ARG A 151 6.93 -5.55 17.55
CA ARG A 151 5.95 -4.45 17.41
C ARG A 151 6.32 -3.50 16.29
N GLU A 152 7.59 -3.14 16.19
CA GLU A 152 8.11 -2.30 15.11
C GLU A 152 7.96 -2.96 13.74
N GLN A 153 8.36 -4.23 13.60
CA GLN A 153 8.17 -5.02 12.40
C GLN A 153 6.70 -5.06 11.95
N GLY A 154 5.75 -5.25 12.88
CA GLY A 154 4.34 -5.21 12.55
C GLY A 154 3.83 -3.83 12.12
N ARG A 155 4.34 -2.74 12.71
CA ARG A 155 4.04 -1.38 12.24
C ARG A 155 4.54 -1.16 10.82
N ASN A 156 5.78 -1.58 10.54
CA ASN A 156 6.36 -1.47 9.20
C ASN A 156 5.56 -2.31 8.21
N THR A 157 5.11 -3.52 8.60
CA THR A 157 4.24 -4.37 7.79
C THR A 157 2.88 -3.72 7.52
N LEU A 158 2.24 -3.08 8.53
CA LEU A 158 0.99 -2.35 8.33
C LEU A 158 1.15 -1.17 7.37
N TRP A 159 2.25 -0.43 7.50
CA TRP A 159 2.53 0.67 6.59
C TRP A 159 2.82 0.16 5.17
N TYR A 160 3.58 -0.94 5.03
CA TYR A 160 3.77 -1.64 3.77
C TYR A 160 2.42 -2.01 3.13
N LEU A 161 1.54 -2.68 3.88
CA LEU A 161 0.21 -3.09 3.41
C LEU A 161 -0.62 -1.90 2.92
N TRP A 162 -0.51 -0.76 3.58
CA TRP A 162 -1.28 0.42 3.22
C TRP A 162 -0.76 1.14 1.97
N THR A 163 0.55 1.15 1.71
CA THR A 163 1.12 2.08 0.73
C THR A 163 2.08 1.47 -0.29
N ALA A 164 2.57 0.23 -0.09
CA ALA A 164 3.65 -0.31 -0.92
C ALA A 164 3.18 -0.78 -2.30
N PRO A 165 4.03 -0.69 -3.34
CA PRO A 165 3.69 -1.04 -4.72
C PRO A 165 3.22 -2.48 -4.91
N ASN A 166 3.81 -3.41 -4.16
CA ASN A 166 3.50 -4.84 -4.22
C ASN A 166 2.66 -5.30 -3.01
N SER A 167 1.94 -4.35 -2.39
CA SER A 167 1.01 -4.69 -1.31
C SER A 167 -0.26 -5.32 -1.85
N PRO A 168 -0.75 -6.42 -1.23
CA PRO A 168 -2.05 -6.99 -1.55
C PRO A 168 -3.23 -6.05 -1.34
N LEU A 169 -3.08 -5.02 -0.48
CA LEU A 169 -4.17 -4.08 -0.20
C LEU A 169 -4.13 -2.83 -1.06
N TYR A 170 -2.96 -2.40 -1.52
CA TYR A 170 -2.79 -1.14 -2.24
C TYR A 170 -2.60 -1.32 -3.76
N GLY A 171 -1.64 -2.13 -4.18
CA GLY A 171 -1.43 -2.54 -5.57
C GLY A 171 -1.19 -1.41 -6.57
N ARG A 172 -0.51 -0.31 -6.17
CA ARG A 172 -0.09 0.80 -7.03
C ARG A 172 1.32 1.22 -6.70
N ASP A 173 2.04 1.78 -7.67
CA ASP A 173 3.43 2.23 -7.50
C ASP A 173 3.59 3.34 -6.47
N LYS A 174 2.64 4.29 -6.43
CA LYS A 174 2.67 5.45 -5.55
C LYS A 174 1.28 6.04 -5.34
N MET A 175 1.20 6.98 -4.40
CA MET A 175 0.07 7.87 -4.19
C MET A 175 0.52 9.29 -4.55
N THR A 176 -0.04 9.87 -5.60
CA THR A 176 0.40 11.14 -6.19
C THR A 176 -0.15 12.38 -5.46
N THR A 177 -0.19 12.35 -4.11
CA THR A 177 -0.73 13.46 -3.34
C THR A 177 0.10 14.72 -3.44
N PHE A 178 1.44 14.59 -3.36
CA PHE A 178 2.36 15.71 -3.51
C PHE A 178 2.27 16.30 -4.92
N GLU A 179 2.35 15.46 -5.92
CA GLU A 179 2.33 15.85 -7.33
C GLU A 179 1.05 16.60 -7.69
N ARG A 180 -0.11 16.10 -7.23
CA ARG A 180 -1.42 16.75 -7.48
C ARG A 180 -1.54 18.12 -6.81
N TYR A 181 -0.92 18.28 -5.65
CA TYR A 181 -0.98 19.53 -4.91
C TYR A 181 0.01 20.57 -5.47
N PHE A 182 1.26 20.16 -5.70
CA PHE A 182 2.34 21.08 -6.01
C PHE A 182 2.68 21.23 -7.49
N LEU A 183 2.23 20.32 -8.38
CA LEU A 183 2.60 20.33 -9.80
C LEU A 183 1.40 20.58 -10.72
N ALA A 184 1.66 21.24 -11.86
CA ALA A 184 0.66 21.48 -12.90
C ALA A 184 0.57 20.31 -13.88
N GLU A 185 1.68 19.64 -14.10
CA GLU A 185 1.89 18.65 -15.14
C GLU A 185 1.17 17.34 -14.78
N LYS A 186 0.05 17.09 -15.47
CA LYS A 186 -0.82 15.92 -15.22
C LYS A 186 -0.09 14.59 -15.43
N GLU A 187 0.97 14.54 -16.21
CA GLU A 187 1.80 13.34 -16.37
C GLU A 187 2.39 12.86 -15.06
N THR A 188 2.69 13.77 -14.14
CA THR A 188 3.23 13.44 -12.80
C THR A 188 2.19 12.80 -11.88
N TRP A 189 0.89 12.93 -12.20
CA TRP A 189 -0.24 12.41 -11.41
C TRP A 189 -0.58 10.96 -11.71
N THR A 190 0.16 10.34 -12.62
CA THR A 190 -0.07 8.95 -12.99
C THR A 190 0.35 8.02 -11.86
N GLU A 191 -0.56 7.12 -11.49
CA GLU A 191 -0.34 6.02 -10.55
C GLU A 191 -0.44 4.71 -11.33
N VAL A 192 0.68 3.97 -11.40
CA VAL A 192 0.73 2.71 -12.16
C VAL A 192 0.19 1.59 -11.29
N LYS A 193 -0.87 0.95 -11.76
CA LYS A 193 -1.47 -0.22 -11.10
C LYS A 193 -0.58 -1.46 -11.29
N ASN A 194 -0.59 -2.37 -10.31
CA ASN A 194 0.03 -3.68 -10.44
C ASN A 194 -0.53 -4.43 -11.66
N ALA A 195 0.30 -5.22 -12.32
CA ALA A 195 -0.09 -6.00 -13.50
C ALA A 195 -1.33 -6.88 -13.28
N TYR A 196 -1.59 -7.28 -12.03
CA TYR A 196 -2.79 -8.00 -11.62
C TYR A 196 -4.08 -7.39 -12.21
N TYR A 197 -4.27 -6.08 -12.12
CA TYR A 197 -5.53 -5.43 -12.54
C TYR A 197 -5.83 -5.55 -14.04
N ARG A 198 -4.82 -5.77 -14.86
CA ARG A 198 -4.96 -6.07 -16.29
C ARG A 198 -5.05 -7.58 -16.55
N LEU A 199 -4.29 -8.35 -15.79
CA LEU A 199 -4.16 -9.78 -16.02
C LEU A 199 -5.33 -10.59 -15.48
N ILE A 200 -6.02 -10.11 -14.43
CA ILE A 200 -7.17 -10.80 -13.81
C ILE A 200 -8.37 -10.94 -14.74
N GLU A 201 -8.38 -10.21 -15.85
CA GLU A 201 -9.39 -10.36 -16.89
C GLU A 201 -9.19 -11.62 -17.76
N LYS A 202 -8.07 -12.32 -17.57
CA LYS A 202 -7.76 -13.58 -18.23
C LYS A 202 -8.13 -14.76 -17.33
N GLU A 203 -8.87 -15.73 -17.88
CA GLU A 203 -9.29 -16.92 -17.14
C GLU A 203 -8.11 -17.71 -16.55
N GLU A 204 -7.03 -17.86 -17.31
CA GLU A 204 -5.79 -18.53 -16.86
C GLU A 204 -5.19 -17.88 -15.61
N THR A 205 -5.32 -16.57 -15.49
CA THR A 205 -4.83 -15.82 -14.31
C THR A 205 -5.72 -16.10 -13.11
N ALA A 206 -7.03 -16.08 -13.29
CA ALA A 206 -7.99 -16.42 -12.24
C ALA A 206 -7.78 -17.84 -11.73
N ASP A 207 -7.63 -18.81 -12.64
CA ASP A 207 -7.39 -20.21 -12.30
C ASP A 207 -6.07 -20.38 -11.53
N ARG A 208 -4.99 -19.75 -11.97
CA ARG A 208 -3.70 -19.77 -11.26
C ARG A 208 -3.81 -19.23 -9.82
N ILE A 209 -4.54 -18.14 -9.64
CA ILE A 209 -4.75 -17.57 -8.31
C ILE A 209 -5.60 -18.51 -7.44
N LEU A 210 -6.68 -19.06 -7.97
CA LEU A 210 -7.52 -20.01 -7.25
C LEU A 210 -6.73 -21.24 -6.81
N GLN A 211 -5.93 -21.83 -7.72
CA GLN A 211 -5.07 -22.96 -7.43
C GLN A 211 -4.03 -22.68 -6.34
N GLU A 212 -3.48 -21.48 -6.31
CA GLU A 212 -2.54 -21.03 -5.25
C GLU A 212 -3.17 -21.12 -3.85
N PHE A 213 -4.48 -20.94 -3.75
CA PHE A 213 -5.25 -21.08 -2.50
C PHE A 213 -5.91 -22.45 -2.33
N GLY A 214 -5.55 -23.42 -3.17
CA GLY A 214 -6.09 -24.79 -3.09
C GLY A 214 -7.52 -24.94 -3.61
N LEU A 215 -7.97 -24.00 -4.44
CA LEU A 215 -9.29 -24.04 -5.09
C LEU A 215 -9.16 -24.48 -6.54
N ALA A 216 -9.99 -25.45 -6.95
CA ALA A 216 -10.07 -25.94 -8.33
C ALA A 216 -11.50 -26.41 -8.64
N GLY A 217 -11.88 -26.32 -9.92
CA GLY A 217 -13.20 -26.74 -10.40
C GLY A 217 -14.05 -25.61 -10.96
N GLU A 218 -15.27 -25.92 -11.35
CA GLU A 218 -16.17 -24.98 -12.03
C GLU A 218 -16.86 -24.00 -11.10
N ASN A 219 -17.12 -24.39 -9.85
CA ASN A 219 -17.87 -23.61 -8.86
C ASN A 219 -16.93 -22.92 -7.86
N VAL A 220 -15.84 -22.35 -8.34
CA VAL A 220 -14.89 -21.60 -7.54
C VAL A 220 -14.72 -20.20 -8.10
N HIS A 221 -14.74 -19.20 -7.23
CA HIS A 221 -14.77 -17.79 -7.64
C HIS A 221 -13.79 -16.95 -6.83
N ILE A 222 -13.29 -15.90 -7.47
CA ILE A 222 -12.59 -14.80 -6.79
C ILE A 222 -13.58 -13.68 -6.56
N ILE A 223 -13.65 -13.17 -5.33
CA ILE A 223 -14.41 -11.98 -4.98
C ILE A 223 -13.42 -10.95 -4.45
N ASN A 224 -13.22 -9.86 -5.17
CA ASN A 224 -12.36 -8.78 -4.71
C ASN A 224 -12.97 -7.39 -4.95
N GLY A 225 -12.39 -6.36 -4.32
CA GLY A 225 -12.87 -5.00 -4.39
C GLY A 225 -11.75 -4.01 -4.73
N HIS A 226 -11.56 -2.97 -3.92
CA HIS A 226 -10.55 -1.92 -4.01
C HIS A 226 -10.68 -1.00 -5.22
N VAL A 227 -10.77 -1.54 -6.43
CA VAL A 227 -10.96 -0.77 -7.66
C VAL A 227 -12.39 -1.03 -8.16
N PRO A 228 -13.29 -0.04 -7.99
CA PRO A 228 -14.67 -0.20 -8.43
C PRO A 228 -14.75 -0.27 -9.95
N VAL A 229 -15.74 -0.99 -10.44
CA VAL A 229 -16.08 -1.00 -11.87
C VAL A 229 -16.84 0.28 -12.25
N HIS A 230 -16.59 0.78 -13.44
CA HIS A 230 -17.31 1.94 -14.01
C HIS A 230 -18.58 1.49 -14.74
N GLN A 231 -19.62 1.12 -13.99
CA GLN A 231 -20.89 0.65 -14.56
C GLN A 231 -21.51 1.65 -15.53
N SER A 232 -21.39 2.96 -15.28
CA SER A 232 -21.85 4.00 -16.20
C SER A 232 -21.11 4.02 -17.54
N ALA A 233 -19.91 3.43 -17.60
CA ALA A 233 -19.14 3.23 -18.82
C ALA A 233 -19.34 1.81 -19.43
N GLY A 234 -20.31 1.04 -18.92
CA GLY A 234 -20.62 -0.30 -19.41
C GLY A 234 -19.69 -1.41 -18.87
N GLU A 235 -18.88 -1.13 -17.85
CA GLU A 235 -18.00 -2.13 -17.25
C GLU A 235 -18.82 -3.10 -16.39
N SER A 236 -18.64 -4.42 -16.63
CA SER A 236 -19.29 -5.48 -15.84
C SER A 236 -18.53 -5.79 -14.56
N PRO A 237 -19.19 -5.93 -13.40
CA PRO A 237 -18.56 -6.47 -12.18
C PRO A 237 -18.28 -7.98 -12.26
N VAL A 238 -18.85 -8.67 -13.26
CA VAL A 238 -18.64 -10.10 -13.51
C VAL A 238 -17.64 -10.25 -14.64
N LYS A 239 -16.50 -10.86 -14.37
CA LYS A 239 -15.40 -11.05 -15.33
C LYS A 239 -15.05 -12.54 -15.47
N CYS A 240 -14.29 -12.90 -16.50
CA CYS A 240 -13.83 -14.28 -16.75
C CYS A 240 -14.96 -15.32 -16.72
N GLY A 241 -16.10 -15.04 -17.42
CA GLY A 241 -17.21 -15.97 -17.45
C GLY A 241 -17.85 -16.29 -16.10
N GLY A 242 -17.67 -15.38 -15.11
CA GLY A 242 -18.19 -15.56 -13.74
C GLY A 242 -17.17 -15.99 -12.71
N LYS A 243 -15.94 -16.29 -13.10
CA LYS A 243 -14.86 -16.69 -12.15
C LYS A 243 -14.40 -15.55 -11.26
N VAL A 244 -14.57 -14.29 -11.69
CA VAL A 244 -14.13 -13.09 -10.94
C VAL A 244 -15.32 -12.14 -10.78
N LEU A 245 -15.56 -11.75 -9.53
CA LEU A 245 -16.59 -10.81 -9.11
C LEU A 245 -15.93 -9.61 -8.42
N ILE A 246 -16.26 -8.39 -8.87
CA ILE A 246 -15.68 -7.13 -8.34
C ILE A 246 -16.80 -6.29 -7.71
#